data_850adf92831c338099952fa57f96f960
#
_entry.id   850adf92831c338099952fa57f96f960
#
_cell.length_a   1.000
_cell.length_b   1.000
_cell.length_c   1.000
_cell.angle_alpha   90.00
_cell.angle_beta   90.00
_cell.angle_gamma   90.00
#
_symmetry.space_group_name_H-M   'P 1'
#
loop_
_entity.id
_entity.type
_entity.pdbx_description
1 polymer ?
#
loop_
_entity_poly.entity_id
_entity_poly.type
_entity_poly.pdbx_seq_one_letter_code
_entity_poly.pdbx_strand_id
1 'polypeptide(L)'
;RILAYGCLVGEDYLTIDEPVPVFVDSLDRIAKPLLAWYDAGRRILPWREEPTPFHVWLSEIMLQQTRVEAVKPYYDRFLQALPDVRSLAEVEEEKLLKLWEGLGYYNRARNLKKAAGKVVTEYGGDIPGRYEELLKLPGIGSYTAGAIASIAFDQVQPAVDGNVLRILARLRADDRDILDAKVKKSVEEDLRGIMPIDR
;
A
#
# COMPACT_ATOMS: atom_id res chain seq x y z
N ARG A 1 3.89 8.13 3.66
CA ARG A 1 3.90 7.69 2.24
C ARG A 1 4.97 6.63 1.95
N ILE A 2 6.17 6.71 2.53
CA ILE A 2 7.29 5.80 2.21
C ILE A 2 7.06 4.39 2.76
N LEU A 3 6.52 4.26 3.95
CA LEU A 3 6.25 2.97 4.60
C LEU A 3 5.03 2.24 4.01
N ALA A 4 4.16 2.95 3.27
CA ALA A 4 3.02 2.35 2.59
C ALA A 4 3.39 1.56 1.32
N TYR A 5 4.57 1.79 0.74
CA TYR A 5 5.04 1.07 -0.44
C TYR A 5 5.90 -0.16 -0.12
N GLY A 6 5.57 -0.89 0.95
CA GLY A 6 6.30 -2.06 1.44
C GLY A 6 6.47 -3.25 0.47
N CYS A 7 5.89 -3.20 -0.74
CA CYS A 7 6.12 -4.19 -1.80
C CYS A 7 7.44 -3.96 -2.58
N LEU A 8 8.47 -3.36 -1.98
CA LEU A 8 9.67 -2.89 -2.66
C LEU A 8 10.93 -3.75 -2.44
N VAL A 9 10.80 -5.04 -2.29
CA VAL A 9 11.99 -5.90 -2.30
C VAL A 9 12.12 -6.59 -3.67
N GLY A 10 12.54 -5.82 -4.66
CA GLY A 10 13.24 -6.34 -5.83
C GLY A 10 14.75 -6.28 -5.56
N GLU A 11 15.48 -7.20 -6.11
CA GLU A 11 16.85 -7.65 -5.85
C GLU A 11 18.01 -6.63 -5.99
N ASP A 12 17.78 -5.32 -5.91
CA ASP A 12 18.85 -4.33 -5.93
C ASP A 12 19.28 -3.98 -4.51
N TYR A 13 20.06 -4.86 -3.90
CA TYR A 13 20.83 -4.53 -2.69
C TYR A 13 21.93 -3.55 -3.07
N LEU A 14 21.84 -2.32 -2.56
CA LEU A 14 23.02 -1.49 -2.40
C LEU A 14 23.99 -2.26 -1.50
N THR A 15 25.10 -2.69 -2.05
CA THR A 15 26.23 -3.20 -1.28
C THR A 15 26.77 -2.05 -0.45
N ILE A 16 26.39 -2.02 0.81
CA ILE A 16 27.04 -1.16 1.80
C ILE A 16 28.29 -1.93 2.24
N ASP A 17 29.46 -1.44 1.86
CA ASP A 17 30.76 -2.07 2.05
C ASP A 17 31.22 -2.22 3.52
N GLU A 18 30.45 -1.73 4.49
CA GLU A 18 30.70 -1.99 5.91
C GLU A 18 29.38 -2.21 6.67
N PRO A 19 29.27 -3.27 7.50
CA PRO A 19 28.13 -3.46 8.37
C PRO A 19 28.22 -2.45 9.52
N VAL A 20 27.57 -1.31 9.39
CA VAL A 20 27.32 -0.44 10.54
C VAL A 20 26.24 -1.13 11.37
N PRO A 21 26.51 -1.54 12.62
CA PRO A 21 25.45 -2.01 13.51
C PRO A 21 24.61 -0.79 13.89
N VAL A 22 23.60 -0.50 13.08
CA VAL A 22 22.66 0.58 13.37
C VAL A 22 21.58 0.02 14.28
N PHE A 23 21.88 -0.07 15.55
CA PHE A 23 20.83 -0.13 16.57
C PHE A 23 20.21 1.26 16.64
N VAL A 24 18.96 1.38 16.27
CA VAL A 24 18.24 2.64 16.34
C VAL A 24 17.44 2.63 17.63
N ASP A 25 17.96 3.31 18.64
CA ASP A 25 17.32 3.46 19.96
C ASP A 25 15.97 4.18 19.86
N SER A 26 15.80 5.02 18.81
CA SER A 26 14.56 5.74 18.53
C SER A 26 14.26 5.78 17.03
N LEU A 27 13.01 5.48 16.67
CA LEU A 27 12.53 5.54 15.27
C LEU A 27 12.54 6.96 14.68
N ASP A 28 12.58 8.01 15.52
CA ASP A 28 12.69 9.40 15.07
C ASP A 28 13.90 9.64 14.17
N ARG A 29 14.97 8.88 14.39
CA ARG A 29 16.20 8.97 13.60
C ARG A 29 16.07 8.41 12.19
N ILE A 30 15.03 7.60 11.93
CA ILE A 30 14.83 6.93 10.62
C ILE A 30 14.06 7.84 9.66
N ALA A 31 13.10 8.62 10.14
CA ALA A 31 12.16 9.35 9.29
C ALA A 31 12.86 10.26 8.27
N LYS A 32 13.76 11.13 8.71
CA LYS A 32 14.47 12.08 7.81
C LYS A 32 15.38 11.39 6.79
N PRO A 33 16.28 10.46 7.17
CA PRO A 33 17.12 9.76 6.20
C PRO A 33 16.30 8.93 5.20
N LEU A 34 15.25 8.26 5.65
CA LEU A 34 14.38 7.46 4.79
C LEU A 34 13.64 8.33 3.79
N LEU A 35 13.16 9.49 4.20
CA LEU A 35 12.52 10.47 3.32
C LEU A 35 13.49 11.01 2.28
N ALA A 36 14.69 11.42 2.68
CA ALA A 36 15.73 11.91 1.78
C ALA A 36 16.14 10.84 0.76
N TRP A 37 16.33 9.59 1.18
CA TRP A 37 16.62 8.48 0.30
C TRP A 37 15.48 8.24 -0.71
N TYR A 38 14.25 8.27 -0.25
CA TYR A 38 13.08 8.09 -1.12
C TYR A 38 12.98 9.18 -2.18
N ASP A 39 13.18 10.44 -1.79
CA ASP A 39 13.09 11.57 -2.72
C ASP A 39 14.20 11.52 -3.79
N ALA A 40 15.40 11.09 -3.40
CA ALA A 40 16.52 10.96 -4.31
C ALA A 40 16.41 9.78 -5.28
N GLY A 41 15.75 8.67 -4.87
CA GLY A 41 15.82 7.40 -5.60
C GLY A 41 14.48 6.70 -5.84
N ARG A 42 13.33 7.35 -5.61
CA ARG A 42 12.03 6.70 -5.81
C ARG A 42 11.86 6.25 -7.25
N ARG A 43 11.42 5.01 -7.45
CA ARG A 43 11.07 4.51 -8.79
C ARG A 43 9.88 5.30 -9.35
N ILE A 44 9.96 5.63 -10.64
CA ILE A 44 8.84 6.18 -11.41
C ILE A 44 7.88 5.03 -11.68
N LEU A 45 6.66 5.13 -11.15
CA LEU A 45 5.62 4.12 -11.30
C LEU A 45 4.31 4.83 -11.65
N PRO A 46 3.49 4.29 -12.59
CA PRO A 46 2.27 4.95 -13.06
C PRO A 46 1.35 5.44 -11.93
N TRP A 47 1.12 4.60 -10.93
CA TRP A 47 0.28 4.92 -9.76
C TRP A 47 0.89 5.90 -8.76
N ARG A 48 2.15 6.35 -8.98
CA ARG A 48 2.82 7.39 -8.18
C ARG A 48 2.82 8.74 -8.86
N GLU A 49 2.62 8.79 -10.18
CA GLU A 49 2.57 10.03 -10.95
C GLU A 49 1.26 10.76 -10.67
N GLU A 50 0.16 10.02 -10.59
CA GLU A 50 -1.16 10.56 -10.26
C GLU A 50 -1.80 9.72 -9.14
N PRO A 51 -1.48 9.97 -7.86
CA PRO A 51 -1.91 9.15 -6.74
C PRO A 51 -3.33 9.48 -6.27
N THR A 52 -4.32 9.40 -7.18
CA THR A 52 -5.73 9.52 -6.82
C THR A 52 -6.14 8.36 -5.91
N PRO A 53 -7.21 8.48 -5.10
CA PRO A 53 -7.69 7.40 -4.25
C PRO A 53 -7.96 6.10 -5.02
N PHE A 54 -8.49 6.19 -6.23
CA PHE A 54 -8.75 5.04 -7.08
C PHE A 54 -7.47 4.39 -7.61
N HIS A 55 -6.51 5.21 -8.06
CA HIS A 55 -5.21 4.74 -8.56
C HIS A 55 -4.40 4.05 -7.47
N VAL A 56 -4.36 4.63 -6.28
CA VAL A 56 -3.69 4.02 -5.12
C VAL A 56 -4.37 2.70 -4.76
N TRP A 57 -5.69 2.70 -4.61
CA TRP A 57 -6.43 1.48 -4.26
C TRP A 57 -6.21 0.36 -5.28
N LEU A 58 -6.38 0.64 -6.57
CA LEU A 58 -6.18 -0.32 -7.65
C LEU A 58 -4.78 -0.91 -7.62
N SER A 59 -3.75 -0.06 -7.53
CA SER A 59 -2.36 -0.52 -7.50
C SER A 59 -2.07 -1.38 -6.28
N GLU A 60 -2.55 -1.00 -5.09
CA GLU A 60 -2.34 -1.78 -3.86
C GLU A 60 -2.98 -3.18 -3.96
N ILE A 61 -4.17 -3.29 -4.56
CA ILE A 61 -4.80 -4.60 -4.78
C ILE A 61 -4.06 -5.43 -5.84
N MET A 62 -3.61 -4.81 -6.93
CA MET A 62 -2.86 -5.52 -7.98
C MET A 62 -1.49 -6.01 -7.50
N LEU A 63 -0.83 -5.24 -6.64
CA LEU A 63 0.49 -5.55 -6.08
C LEU A 63 0.47 -6.64 -4.99
N GLN A 64 -0.71 -7.01 -4.47
CA GLN A 64 -0.79 -8.12 -3.51
C GLN A 64 -0.25 -9.41 -4.15
N GLN A 65 0.89 -9.89 -3.64
CA GLN A 65 1.56 -11.12 -4.12
C GLN A 65 1.92 -11.11 -5.62
N THR A 66 2.05 -9.93 -6.23
CA THR A 66 2.41 -9.77 -7.64
C THR A 66 3.55 -8.75 -7.77
N ARG A 67 4.56 -9.07 -8.58
CA ARG A 67 5.73 -8.21 -8.80
C ARG A 67 5.35 -6.95 -9.56
N VAL A 68 5.99 -5.82 -9.24
CA VAL A 68 5.73 -4.50 -9.83
C VAL A 68 5.76 -4.52 -11.37
N GLU A 69 6.79 -5.13 -11.95
CA GLU A 69 6.94 -5.17 -13.41
C GLU A 69 5.82 -5.96 -14.11
N ALA A 70 5.30 -6.97 -13.44
CA ALA A 70 4.14 -7.72 -13.95
C ALA A 70 2.86 -6.90 -13.86
N VAL A 71 2.72 -6.03 -12.86
CA VAL A 71 1.49 -5.22 -12.64
C VAL A 71 1.37 -4.08 -13.66
N LYS A 72 2.47 -3.41 -14.05
CA LYS A 72 2.45 -2.22 -14.91
C LYS A 72 1.52 -2.35 -16.14
N PRO A 73 1.68 -3.35 -17.02
CA PRO A 73 0.85 -3.46 -18.22
C PRO A 73 -0.62 -3.76 -17.90
N TYR A 74 -0.90 -4.41 -16.78
CA TYR A 74 -2.27 -4.66 -16.34
C TYR A 74 -2.94 -3.41 -15.80
N TYR A 75 -2.21 -2.61 -15.04
CA TYR A 75 -2.68 -1.36 -14.48
C TYR A 75 -3.12 -0.39 -15.58
N ASP A 76 -2.25 -0.17 -16.58
CA ASP A 76 -2.55 0.73 -17.70
C ASP A 76 -3.77 0.25 -18.51
N ARG A 77 -3.81 -1.04 -18.86
CA ARG A 77 -4.94 -1.63 -19.57
C ARG A 77 -6.24 -1.57 -18.78
N PHE A 78 -6.16 -1.78 -17.47
CA PHE A 78 -7.32 -1.74 -16.59
C PHE A 78 -7.91 -0.34 -16.51
N LEU A 79 -7.07 0.69 -16.31
CA LEU A 79 -7.53 2.09 -16.27
C LEU A 79 -8.06 2.59 -17.60
N GLN A 80 -7.51 2.13 -18.73
CA GLN A 80 -8.08 2.44 -20.05
C GLN A 80 -9.52 1.90 -20.21
N ALA A 81 -9.79 0.73 -19.64
CA ALA A 81 -11.11 0.11 -19.75
C ALA A 81 -12.09 0.53 -18.64
N LEU A 82 -11.57 0.82 -17.45
CA LEU A 82 -12.32 1.11 -16.23
C LEU A 82 -11.62 2.27 -15.48
N PRO A 83 -11.84 3.52 -15.93
CA PRO A 83 -11.08 4.69 -15.46
C PRO A 83 -11.46 5.15 -14.06
N ASP A 84 -12.57 4.70 -13.51
CA ASP A 84 -13.10 5.16 -12.26
C ASP A 84 -13.86 4.08 -11.48
N VAL A 85 -14.28 4.42 -10.26
CA VAL A 85 -15.00 3.52 -9.35
C VAL A 85 -16.36 3.12 -9.92
N ARG A 86 -17.05 3.99 -10.67
CA ARG A 86 -18.38 3.72 -11.23
C ARG A 86 -18.29 2.71 -12.35
N SER A 87 -17.38 2.90 -13.28
CA SER A 87 -17.13 1.96 -14.37
C SER A 87 -16.72 0.57 -13.85
N LEU A 88 -15.93 0.52 -12.76
CA LEU A 88 -15.59 -0.73 -12.10
C LEU A 88 -16.78 -1.39 -11.40
N ALA A 89 -17.66 -0.62 -10.78
CA ALA A 89 -18.86 -1.15 -10.14
C ALA A 89 -19.83 -1.77 -11.14
N GLU A 90 -19.96 -1.15 -12.32
CA GLU A 90 -20.93 -1.51 -13.36
C GLU A 90 -20.42 -2.57 -14.35
N VAL A 91 -19.10 -2.80 -14.43
CA VAL A 91 -18.52 -3.75 -15.39
C VAL A 91 -19.07 -5.16 -15.19
N GLU A 92 -19.35 -5.87 -16.28
CA GLU A 92 -19.70 -7.29 -16.21
C GLU A 92 -18.54 -8.14 -15.65
N GLU A 93 -18.86 -9.15 -14.84
CA GLU A 93 -17.83 -9.97 -14.17
C GLU A 93 -16.90 -10.65 -15.19
N GLU A 94 -17.41 -11.15 -16.28
CA GLU A 94 -16.62 -11.78 -17.34
C GLU A 94 -15.57 -10.81 -17.91
N LYS A 95 -15.98 -9.57 -18.24
CA LYS A 95 -15.06 -8.53 -18.71
C LYS A 95 -14.01 -8.16 -17.66
N LEU A 96 -14.42 -8.03 -16.39
CA LEU A 96 -13.49 -7.77 -15.29
C LEU A 96 -12.44 -8.86 -15.18
N LEU A 97 -12.85 -10.14 -15.17
CA LEU A 97 -11.94 -11.26 -15.07
C LEU A 97 -11.03 -11.39 -16.28
N LYS A 98 -11.50 -11.01 -17.48
CA LYS A 98 -10.66 -10.94 -18.68
C LYS A 98 -9.58 -9.86 -18.57
N LEU A 99 -9.90 -8.69 -18.02
CA LEU A 99 -8.90 -7.63 -17.75
C LEU A 99 -7.85 -8.06 -16.72
N TRP A 100 -8.24 -8.98 -15.81
CA TRP A 100 -7.38 -9.50 -14.73
C TRP A 100 -6.62 -10.76 -15.10
N GLU A 101 -6.92 -11.37 -16.24
CA GLU A 101 -6.36 -12.66 -16.68
C GLU A 101 -4.84 -12.60 -16.75
N GLY A 102 -4.17 -13.50 -16.01
CA GLY A 102 -2.71 -13.58 -15.87
C GLY A 102 -2.15 -13.01 -14.56
N LEU A 103 -2.88 -12.14 -13.84
CA LEU A 103 -2.46 -11.67 -12.51
C LEU A 103 -2.68 -12.71 -11.39
N GLY A 104 -3.56 -13.70 -11.61
CA GLY A 104 -3.92 -14.69 -10.61
C GLY A 104 -4.76 -14.13 -9.44
N TYR A 105 -5.06 -15.00 -8.47
CA TYR A 105 -5.83 -14.62 -7.27
C TYR A 105 -7.09 -13.81 -7.59
N TYR A 106 -7.96 -14.33 -8.45
CA TYR A 106 -9.14 -13.65 -9.01
C TYR A 106 -10.13 -13.09 -7.97
N ASN A 107 -10.10 -13.62 -6.75
CA ASN A 107 -10.89 -13.07 -5.65
C ASN A 107 -10.54 -11.60 -5.34
N ARG A 108 -9.32 -11.15 -5.66
CA ARG A 108 -8.95 -9.74 -5.54
C ARG A 108 -9.80 -8.87 -6.48
N ALA A 109 -9.92 -9.27 -7.74
CA ALA A 109 -10.75 -8.56 -8.71
C ALA A 109 -12.23 -8.55 -8.31
N ARG A 110 -12.76 -9.69 -7.85
CA ARG A 110 -14.16 -9.78 -7.39
C ARG A 110 -14.42 -8.90 -6.16
N ASN A 111 -13.50 -8.90 -5.20
CA ASN A 111 -13.61 -8.04 -4.03
C ASN A 111 -13.49 -6.57 -4.40
N LEU A 112 -12.59 -6.22 -5.33
CA LEU A 112 -12.45 -4.86 -5.85
C LEU A 112 -13.76 -4.35 -6.47
N LYS A 113 -14.42 -5.16 -7.32
CA LYS A 113 -15.74 -4.83 -7.88
C LYS A 113 -16.82 -4.70 -6.81
N LYS A 114 -16.88 -5.64 -5.85
CA LYS A 114 -17.85 -5.56 -4.73
C LYS A 114 -17.66 -4.30 -3.91
N ALA A 115 -16.40 -3.94 -3.62
CA ALA A 115 -16.08 -2.73 -2.90
C ALA A 115 -16.44 -1.48 -3.71
N ALA A 116 -16.21 -1.46 -5.03
CA ALA A 116 -16.62 -0.37 -5.90
C ALA A 116 -18.15 -0.19 -5.89
N GLY A 117 -18.91 -1.26 -5.96
CA GLY A 117 -20.38 -1.22 -5.81
C GLY A 117 -20.80 -0.59 -4.48
N LYS A 118 -20.13 -0.96 -3.38
CA LYS A 118 -20.38 -0.37 -2.06
C LYS A 118 -20.01 1.12 -2.01
N VAL A 119 -18.90 1.50 -2.62
CA VAL A 119 -18.50 2.93 -2.71
C VAL A 119 -19.54 3.73 -3.49
N VAL A 120 -20.07 3.20 -4.58
CA VAL A 120 -21.13 3.88 -5.35
C VAL A 120 -22.41 4.01 -4.54
N THR A 121 -22.83 2.96 -3.84
CA THR A 121 -24.13 2.95 -3.13
C THR A 121 -24.11 3.68 -1.80
N GLU A 122 -23.03 3.59 -1.04
CA GLU A 122 -22.95 4.13 0.33
C GLU A 122 -22.21 5.47 0.42
N TYR A 123 -21.33 5.76 -0.55
CA TYR A 123 -20.46 6.95 -0.55
C TYR A 123 -20.61 7.80 -1.83
N GLY A 124 -21.67 7.56 -2.62
CA GLY A 124 -21.97 8.37 -3.81
C GLY A 124 -20.96 8.23 -4.97
N GLY A 125 -20.04 7.27 -4.87
CA GLY A 125 -18.97 7.03 -5.86
C GLY A 125 -17.62 7.62 -5.45
N ASP A 126 -17.54 8.33 -4.33
CA ASP A 126 -16.30 8.85 -3.77
C ASP A 126 -15.70 7.85 -2.78
N ILE A 127 -14.44 7.50 -2.96
CA ILE A 127 -13.75 6.59 -2.04
C ILE A 127 -13.62 7.29 -0.68
N PRO A 128 -14.09 6.67 0.43
CA PRO A 128 -14.01 7.30 1.74
C PRO A 128 -12.55 7.51 2.15
N GLY A 129 -12.25 8.70 2.70
CA GLY A 129 -10.89 9.03 3.13
C GLY A 129 -10.54 8.45 4.50
N ARG A 130 -11.51 8.17 5.37
CA ARG A 130 -11.25 7.73 6.74
C ARG A 130 -10.86 6.26 6.80
N TYR A 131 -9.79 5.97 7.55
CA TYR A 131 -9.26 4.61 7.71
C TYR A 131 -10.33 3.59 8.14
N GLU A 132 -11.18 3.95 9.11
CA GLU A 132 -12.24 3.08 9.63
C GLU A 132 -13.33 2.78 8.60
N GLU A 133 -13.55 3.68 7.66
CA GLU A 133 -14.51 3.49 6.56
C GLU A 133 -13.92 2.63 5.45
N LEU A 134 -12.64 2.83 5.14
CA LEU A 134 -11.91 1.97 4.20
C LEU A 134 -11.91 0.51 4.65
N LEU A 135 -11.75 0.24 5.95
CA LEU A 135 -11.81 -1.12 6.49
C LEU A 135 -13.16 -1.83 6.30
N LYS A 136 -14.24 -1.09 6.07
CA LYS A 136 -15.58 -1.66 5.81
C LYS A 136 -15.74 -2.16 4.38
N LEU A 137 -14.81 -1.83 3.49
CA LEU A 137 -14.86 -2.21 2.08
C LEU A 137 -14.31 -3.63 1.87
N PRO A 138 -15.00 -4.46 1.08
CA PRO A 138 -14.57 -5.82 0.79
C PRO A 138 -13.16 -5.90 0.23
N GLY A 139 -12.31 -6.75 0.80
CA GLY A 139 -10.93 -6.95 0.33
C GLY A 139 -9.93 -5.88 0.74
N ILE A 140 -10.35 -4.88 1.53
CA ILE A 140 -9.46 -3.88 2.12
C ILE A 140 -9.14 -4.26 3.57
N GLY A 141 -7.90 -4.67 3.81
CA GLY A 141 -7.35 -4.91 5.14
C GLY A 141 -6.63 -3.70 5.71
N SER A 142 -6.10 -3.83 6.94
CA SER A 142 -5.41 -2.75 7.65
C SER A 142 -4.27 -2.11 6.84
N TYR A 143 -3.47 -2.92 6.15
CA TYR A 143 -2.39 -2.41 5.29
C TYR A 143 -2.95 -1.56 4.14
N THR A 144 -3.86 -2.10 3.35
CA THR A 144 -4.43 -1.39 2.18
C THR A 144 -5.18 -0.13 2.60
N ALA A 145 -5.95 -0.19 3.70
CA ALA A 145 -6.62 0.99 4.26
C ALA A 145 -5.61 2.05 4.69
N GLY A 146 -4.51 1.66 5.37
CA GLY A 146 -3.44 2.55 5.75
C GLY A 146 -2.74 3.19 4.55
N ALA A 147 -2.47 2.41 3.50
CA ALA A 147 -1.84 2.90 2.28
C ALA A 147 -2.75 3.94 1.56
N ILE A 148 -4.03 3.63 1.38
CA ILE A 148 -4.98 4.56 0.77
C ILE A 148 -5.10 5.85 1.61
N ALA A 149 -5.33 5.72 2.92
CA ALA A 149 -5.50 6.85 3.82
C ALA A 149 -4.27 7.77 3.85
N SER A 150 -3.06 7.19 3.87
CA SER A 150 -1.83 7.99 3.95
C SER A 150 -1.39 8.56 2.60
N ILE A 151 -1.56 7.83 1.49
CA ILE A 151 -1.05 8.26 0.18
C ILE A 151 -2.02 9.20 -0.52
N ALA A 152 -3.31 8.87 -0.51
CA ALA A 152 -4.31 9.61 -1.26
C ALA A 152 -5.03 10.69 -0.44
N PHE A 153 -5.01 10.59 0.90
CA PHE A 153 -5.73 11.51 1.78
C PHE A 153 -4.83 12.18 2.84
N ASP A 154 -3.52 12.03 2.72
CA ASP A 154 -2.51 12.64 3.60
C ASP A 154 -2.72 12.39 5.12
N GLN A 155 -3.38 11.28 5.47
CA GLN A 155 -3.59 10.94 6.87
C GLN A 155 -2.33 10.35 7.51
N VAL A 156 -2.12 10.64 8.78
CA VAL A 156 -1.05 10.02 9.60
C VAL A 156 -1.49 8.61 9.98
N GLN A 157 -1.48 7.71 8.97
CA GLN A 157 -1.89 6.33 9.13
C GLN A 157 -0.83 5.39 8.55
N PRO A 158 -0.14 4.58 9.38
CA PRO A 158 0.88 3.67 8.91
C PRO A 158 0.26 2.49 8.14
N ALA A 159 0.94 2.05 7.08
CA ALA A 159 0.64 0.83 6.37
C ALA A 159 1.69 -0.22 6.73
N VAL A 160 1.35 -1.14 7.63
CA VAL A 160 2.28 -2.13 8.19
C VAL A 160 2.00 -3.51 7.63
N ASP A 161 2.96 -4.02 6.86
CA ASP A 161 2.99 -5.39 6.35
C ASP A 161 4.15 -6.19 6.97
N GLY A 162 4.31 -7.44 6.56
CA GLY A 162 5.40 -8.29 7.03
C GLY A 162 6.80 -7.76 6.68
N ASN A 163 6.95 -6.95 5.62
CA ASN A 163 8.24 -6.35 5.27
C ASN A 163 8.60 -5.23 6.24
N VAL A 164 7.65 -4.34 6.52
CA VAL A 164 7.81 -3.28 7.51
C VAL A 164 8.16 -3.86 8.88
N LEU A 165 7.43 -4.89 9.32
CA LEU A 165 7.69 -5.56 10.60
C LEU A 165 9.11 -6.15 10.65
N ARG A 166 9.55 -6.86 9.60
CA ARG A 166 10.91 -7.43 9.55
C ARG A 166 12.00 -6.38 9.54
N ILE A 167 11.81 -5.28 8.80
CA ILE A 167 12.79 -4.20 8.75
C ILE A 167 12.92 -3.56 10.13
N LEU A 168 11.81 -3.22 10.77
CA LEU A 168 11.82 -2.58 12.07
C LEU A 168 12.37 -3.49 13.18
N ALA A 169 12.00 -4.78 13.16
CA ALA A 169 12.55 -5.75 14.08
C ALA A 169 14.10 -5.83 13.99
N ARG A 170 14.64 -5.82 12.75
CA ARG A 170 16.10 -5.81 12.54
C ARG A 170 16.75 -4.50 12.99
N LEU A 171 16.15 -3.36 12.68
CA LEU A 171 16.69 -2.05 13.05
C LEU A 171 16.71 -1.84 14.57
N ARG A 172 15.76 -2.42 15.30
CA ARG A 172 15.61 -2.30 16.75
C ARG A 172 16.21 -3.47 17.53
N ALA A 173 16.72 -4.50 16.86
CA ALA A 173 17.07 -5.79 17.45
C ALA A 173 15.92 -6.35 18.31
N ASP A 174 14.68 -6.20 17.84
CA ASP A 174 13.45 -6.63 18.51
C ASP A 174 13.23 -8.12 18.22
N ASP A 175 13.30 -8.95 19.24
CA ASP A 175 13.18 -10.41 19.18
C ASP A 175 11.72 -10.90 19.32
N ARG A 176 10.77 -10.00 19.52
CA ARG A 176 9.35 -10.35 19.62
C ARG A 176 8.84 -10.99 18.33
N ASP A 177 7.87 -11.88 18.47
CA ASP A 177 7.24 -12.51 17.29
C ASP A 177 6.47 -11.49 16.45
N ILE A 178 6.96 -11.24 15.24
CA ILE A 178 6.32 -10.32 14.28
C ILE A 178 4.94 -10.78 13.79
N LEU A 179 4.56 -12.04 14.04
CA LEU A 179 3.23 -12.55 13.73
C LEU A 179 2.21 -12.25 14.86
N ASP A 180 2.68 -11.83 16.04
CA ASP A 180 1.79 -11.41 17.12
C ASP A 180 1.10 -10.08 16.78
N ALA A 181 -0.23 -10.09 16.83
CA ALA A 181 -1.05 -8.91 16.58
C ALA A 181 -0.74 -7.74 17.53
N LYS A 182 -0.29 -8.03 18.78
CA LYS A 182 0.12 -7.01 19.73
C LYS A 182 1.42 -6.32 19.30
N VAL A 183 2.37 -7.09 18.76
CA VAL A 183 3.62 -6.55 18.22
C VAL A 183 3.32 -5.66 17.01
N LYS A 184 2.47 -6.12 16.09
CA LYS A 184 2.03 -5.30 14.96
C LYS A 184 1.39 -4.00 15.41
N LYS A 185 0.48 -4.04 16.38
CA LYS A 185 -0.18 -2.85 16.92
C LYS A 185 0.82 -1.87 17.55
N SER A 186 1.76 -2.37 18.35
CA SER A 186 2.83 -1.55 18.93
C SER A 186 3.66 -0.85 17.83
N VAL A 187 4.01 -1.57 16.77
CA VAL A 187 4.75 -1.00 15.63
C VAL A 187 3.92 0.06 14.89
N GLU A 188 2.62 -0.16 14.71
CA GLU A 188 1.72 0.83 14.12
C GLU A 188 1.64 2.12 14.95
N GLU A 189 1.59 2.00 16.28
CA GLU A 189 1.59 3.13 17.21
C GLU A 189 2.92 3.91 17.15
N ASP A 190 4.05 3.20 17.19
CA ASP A 190 5.39 3.78 17.10
C ASP A 190 5.58 4.55 15.76
N LEU A 191 5.18 3.94 14.65
CA LEU A 191 5.27 4.56 13.33
C LEU A 191 4.39 5.79 13.20
N ARG A 192 3.18 5.77 13.77
CA ARG A 192 2.28 6.93 13.77
C ARG A 192 2.94 8.12 14.47
N GLY A 193 3.70 7.87 15.54
CA GLY A 193 4.42 8.91 16.29
C GLY A 193 5.53 9.62 15.49
N ILE A 194 6.08 8.97 14.46
CA ILE A 194 7.20 9.54 13.67
C ILE A 194 6.80 9.95 12.25
N MET A 195 5.58 9.64 11.81
CA MET A 195 5.11 10.04 10.48
C MET A 195 4.97 11.57 10.42
N PRO A 196 5.54 12.22 9.38
CA PRO A 196 5.42 13.66 9.22
C PRO A 196 3.96 14.04 8.89
N ILE A 197 3.51 15.16 9.48
CA ILE A 197 2.14 15.67 9.29
C ILE A 197 2.03 16.43 7.97
N ASP A 198 3.11 17.07 7.52
CA ASP A 198 3.11 18.06 6.43
C ASP A 198 3.68 17.50 5.10
N ARG A 199 3.45 16.22 4.80
CA ARG A 199 4.05 15.66 3.60
C ARG A 199 3.17 14.65 2.88
#